data_316146e495381dc161d597f98ebf6347
#
_entry.id   316146e495381dc161d597f98ebf6347
#
_cell.length_a   1.000
_cell.length_b   1.000
_cell.length_c   1.000
_cell.angle_alpha   90.00
_cell.angle_beta   90.00
_cell.angle_gamma   90.00
#
_symmetry.space_group_name_H-M   'P 1'
#
loop_
_entity.id
_entity.type
_entity.pdbx_description
1 polymer ?
#
loop_
_entity_poly.entity_id
_entity_poly.type
_entity_poly.pdbx_seq_one_letter_code
_entity_poly.pdbx_strand_id
1 'polypeptide(L)'
;MLTRRSLILAGGALLLPAVLHAPAFAQAAAIGTAARPLHVGVTSGVHAEVLEVVRDVLAKQDFAVKITEFSDFIQPNVALAAGEIDINTYQHLPFLEAQKQQRGYDFVPVGKTVLTVMGVFSRKHKSLDALPKGARVAIPNDPTNGGRALLLLEKAGVIKLRAGADYRATIADVAENPKGIRILELEAASIARSLEDVDAAAITGNYAVPAGLNPLKEGLAVEDKDSAYTVLVVARRGDENKPWAQKLAHAYADPAVKDFVAEKYKGAVIVGA
;
A
#
# COMPACT_ATOMS: atom_id res chain seq x y z
N MET A 1 -92.01 -7.21 -53.60
CA MET A 1 -91.62 -6.00 -52.88
C MET A 1 -90.99 -6.45 -51.55
N LEU A 2 -89.71 -6.44 -51.44
CA LEU A 2 -88.99 -6.96 -50.30
C LEU A 2 -88.07 -5.81 -49.77
N THR A 3 -88.31 -5.38 -48.53
CA THR A 3 -87.51 -4.38 -47.81
C THR A 3 -86.38 -5.04 -47.03
N ARG A 4 -85.13 -4.61 -47.32
CA ARG A 4 -83.96 -5.04 -46.60
C ARG A 4 -83.77 -4.17 -45.34
N ARG A 5 -83.71 -4.82 -44.18
CA ARG A 5 -83.25 -4.20 -42.92
C ARG A 5 -81.78 -4.47 -42.72
N SER A 6 -80.98 -3.38 -42.64
CA SER A 6 -79.57 -3.46 -42.33
C SER A 6 -79.39 -3.45 -40.80
N LEU A 7 -78.72 -4.47 -40.27
CA LEU A 7 -78.19 -4.49 -38.87
C LEU A 7 -76.82 -3.78 -38.83
N ILE A 8 -76.72 -2.76 -38.02
CA ILE A 8 -75.42 -2.11 -37.66
C ILE A 8 -74.94 -2.78 -36.39
N LEU A 9 -73.86 -3.54 -36.48
CA LEU A 9 -73.09 -4.02 -35.32
C LEU A 9 -72.11 -2.93 -34.87
N ALA A 10 -72.39 -2.39 -33.69
CA ALA A 10 -71.39 -1.48 -32.99
C ALA A 10 -70.36 -2.34 -32.26
N GLY A 11 -69.15 -2.38 -32.82
CA GLY A 11 -68.00 -3.00 -32.17
C GLY A 11 -67.36 -2.01 -31.17
N GLY A 12 -67.55 -2.26 -29.86
CA GLY A 12 -66.86 -1.54 -28.80
C GLY A 12 -65.39 -1.99 -28.68
N ALA A 13 -64.44 -1.16 -29.04
CA ALA A 13 -63.03 -1.39 -28.81
C ALA A 13 -62.69 -1.08 -27.35
N LEU A 14 -62.40 -2.11 -26.56
CA LEU A 14 -61.80 -1.99 -25.23
C LEU A 14 -60.32 -1.58 -25.36
N LEU A 15 -60.02 -0.30 -25.10
CA LEU A 15 -58.65 0.19 -24.92
C LEU A 15 -58.17 -0.22 -23.53
N LEU A 16 -57.34 -1.28 -23.46
CA LEU A 16 -56.53 -1.61 -22.28
C LEU A 16 -55.39 -0.58 -22.14
N PRO A 17 -55.21 0.06 -20.97
CA PRO A 17 -54.06 0.94 -20.76
C PRO A 17 -52.77 0.09 -20.76
N ALA A 18 -51.89 0.31 -21.74
CA ALA A 18 -50.54 -0.21 -21.72
C ALA A 18 -49.76 0.42 -20.57
N VAL A 19 -49.58 -0.32 -19.49
CA VAL A 19 -48.67 0.09 -18.38
C VAL A 19 -47.24 -0.03 -18.92
N LEU A 20 -46.68 1.08 -19.34
CA LEU A 20 -45.26 1.21 -19.66
C LEU A 20 -44.48 1.01 -18.37
N HIS A 21 -43.96 -0.19 -18.15
CA HIS A 21 -42.93 -0.44 -17.13
C HIS A 21 -41.65 0.19 -17.63
N ALA A 22 -41.34 1.39 -17.14
CA ALA A 22 -39.98 1.96 -17.27
C ALA A 22 -39.02 0.97 -16.58
N PRO A 23 -37.89 0.59 -17.24
CA PRO A 23 -36.90 -0.23 -16.58
C PRO A 23 -36.37 0.58 -15.38
N ALA A 24 -36.56 0.05 -14.17
CA ALA A 24 -35.92 0.57 -12.98
C ALA A 24 -34.42 0.31 -13.19
N PHE A 25 -33.67 1.32 -13.57
CA PHE A 25 -32.22 1.29 -13.48
C PHE A 25 -31.89 1.11 -12.00
N ALA A 26 -31.53 -0.11 -11.61
CA ALA A 26 -31.04 -0.38 -10.28
C ALA A 26 -29.82 0.50 -10.07
N GLN A 27 -29.96 1.53 -9.25
CA GLN A 27 -28.85 2.42 -8.89
C GLN A 27 -27.79 1.55 -8.21
N ALA A 28 -26.59 1.52 -8.80
CA ALA A 28 -25.49 0.74 -8.24
C ALA A 28 -25.28 1.13 -6.77
N ALA A 29 -25.17 0.13 -5.89
CA ALA A 29 -24.98 0.36 -4.48
C ALA A 29 -23.74 1.26 -4.24
N ALA A 30 -23.86 2.21 -3.34
CA ALA A 30 -22.75 3.12 -3.00
C ALA A 30 -21.59 2.33 -2.39
N ILE A 31 -20.37 2.69 -2.74
CA ILE A 31 -19.15 2.10 -2.15
C ILE A 31 -19.14 2.38 -0.64
N GLY A 32 -18.78 1.36 0.14
CA GLY A 32 -18.77 1.41 1.60
C GLY A 32 -20.04 0.87 2.25
N THR A 33 -21.01 0.41 1.47
CA THR A 33 -22.21 -0.31 1.99
C THR A 33 -21.95 -1.81 2.11
N ALA A 34 -22.77 -2.53 2.88
CA ALA A 34 -22.69 -4.00 2.97
C ALA A 34 -22.85 -4.70 1.62
N ALA A 35 -23.67 -4.12 0.70
CA ALA A 35 -23.87 -4.64 -0.64
C ALA A 35 -22.68 -4.34 -1.60
N ARG A 36 -21.90 -3.29 -1.31
CA ARG A 36 -20.70 -2.91 -2.05
C ARG A 36 -19.64 -2.35 -1.08
N PRO A 37 -18.90 -3.22 -0.38
CA PRO A 37 -17.80 -2.79 0.49
C PRO A 37 -16.74 -2.03 -0.29
N LEU A 38 -16.06 -1.08 0.36
CA LEU A 38 -14.84 -0.49 -0.19
C LEU A 38 -13.77 -1.58 -0.25
N HIS A 39 -13.27 -1.88 -1.44
CA HIS A 39 -12.25 -2.90 -1.66
C HIS A 39 -10.86 -2.29 -1.58
N VAL A 40 -10.13 -2.57 -0.51
CA VAL A 40 -8.82 -2.01 -0.21
C VAL A 40 -7.72 -3.05 -0.40
N GLY A 41 -6.72 -2.73 -1.24
CA GLY A 41 -5.50 -3.53 -1.38
C GLY A 41 -4.42 -3.08 -0.41
N VAL A 42 -3.74 -4.02 0.21
CA VAL A 42 -2.67 -3.77 1.18
C VAL A 42 -1.60 -4.85 1.10
N THR A 43 -0.36 -4.57 1.49
CA THR A 43 0.64 -5.61 1.68
C THR A 43 0.54 -6.21 3.08
N SER A 44 0.75 -7.53 3.16
CA SER A 44 0.78 -8.27 4.44
C SER A 44 1.79 -7.68 5.42
N GLY A 45 1.59 -7.91 6.70
CA GLY A 45 2.40 -7.40 7.80
C GLY A 45 1.80 -6.17 8.45
N VAL A 46 2.64 -5.22 8.87
CA VAL A 46 2.20 -4.03 9.63
C VAL A 46 1.07 -3.27 8.94
N HIS A 47 1.15 -3.10 7.62
CA HIS A 47 0.15 -2.33 6.88
C HIS A 47 -1.24 -2.99 6.95
N ALA A 48 -1.31 -4.33 6.78
CA ALA A 48 -2.55 -5.08 6.89
C ALA A 48 -3.12 -5.03 8.33
N GLU A 49 -2.27 -5.24 9.34
CA GLU A 49 -2.67 -5.21 10.74
C GLU A 49 -3.27 -3.85 11.15
N VAL A 50 -2.68 -2.75 10.69
CA VAL A 50 -3.22 -1.41 10.95
C VAL A 50 -4.52 -1.18 10.17
N LEU A 51 -4.61 -1.63 8.91
CA LEU A 51 -5.82 -1.50 8.11
C LEU A 51 -7.00 -2.30 8.70
N GLU A 52 -6.75 -3.41 9.37
CA GLU A 52 -7.80 -4.15 10.08
C GLU A 52 -8.42 -3.31 11.21
N VAL A 53 -7.61 -2.59 11.99
CA VAL A 53 -8.12 -1.67 13.01
C VAL A 53 -8.91 -0.52 12.37
N VAL A 54 -8.42 0.02 11.25
CA VAL A 54 -9.14 1.04 10.46
C VAL A 54 -10.49 0.51 9.97
N ARG A 55 -10.54 -0.73 9.47
CA ARG A 55 -11.80 -1.40 9.08
C ARG A 55 -12.77 -1.47 10.25
N ASP A 56 -12.29 -1.84 11.44
CA ASP A 56 -13.15 -1.99 12.62
C ASP A 56 -13.66 -0.61 13.12
N VAL A 57 -12.87 0.45 12.99
CA VAL A 57 -13.30 1.83 13.23
C VAL A 57 -14.40 2.23 12.23
N LEU A 58 -14.21 1.93 10.94
CA LEU A 58 -15.18 2.24 9.90
C LEU A 58 -16.47 1.45 10.02
N ALA A 59 -16.38 0.18 10.45
CA ALA A 59 -17.56 -0.66 10.69
C ALA A 59 -18.50 -0.09 11.77
N LYS A 60 -17.97 0.57 12.80
CA LYS A 60 -18.76 1.29 13.82
C LYS A 60 -19.50 2.50 13.25
N GLN A 61 -19.18 2.92 12.05
CA GLN A 61 -19.80 4.02 11.32
C GLN A 61 -20.65 3.54 10.13
N ASP A 62 -21.09 2.27 10.16
CA ASP A 62 -21.85 1.59 9.09
C ASP A 62 -21.15 1.65 7.72
N PHE A 63 -19.81 1.65 7.72
CA PHE A 63 -19.01 1.69 6.50
C PHE A 63 -18.24 0.37 6.31
N ALA A 64 -18.62 -0.38 5.28
CA ALA A 64 -18.07 -1.70 5.02
C ALA A 64 -16.77 -1.62 4.20
N VAL A 65 -15.75 -2.33 4.66
CA VAL A 65 -14.45 -2.46 4.01
C VAL A 65 -14.14 -3.94 3.76
N LYS A 66 -13.69 -4.27 2.55
CA LYS A 66 -13.12 -5.57 2.18
C LYS A 66 -11.62 -5.39 1.96
N ILE A 67 -10.81 -6.15 2.67
CA ILE A 67 -9.34 -6.12 2.57
C ILE A 67 -8.88 -7.25 1.64
N THR A 68 -7.98 -6.93 0.73
CA THR A 68 -7.19 -7.92 -0.03
C THR A 68 -5.71 -7.71 0.27
N GLU A 69 -5.09 -8.73 0.83
CA GLU A 69 -3.67 -8.73 1.12
C GLU A 69 -2.85 -9.27 -0.05
N PHE A 70 -1.72 -8.62 -0.30
CA PHE A 70 -0.73 -9.00 -1.29
C PHE A 70 0.60 -9.29 -0.59
N SER A 71 1.36 -10.24 -1.13
CA SER A 71 2.66 -10.64 -0.56
C SER A 71 3.83 -9.77 -1.00
N ASP A 72 3.65 -8.95 -2.05
CA ASP A 72 4.69 -8.12 -2.66
C ASP A 72 4.26 -6.67 -2.88
N PHE A 73 5.19 -5.81 -3.32
CA PHE A 73 4.93 -4.38 -3.56
C PHE A 73 4.47 -4.06 -5.00
N ILE A 74 4.31 -5.05 -5.90
CA ILE A 74 3.94 -4.83 -7.30
C ILE A 74 2.44 -5.04 -7.52
N GLN A 75 1.91 -6.15 -7.01
CA GLN A 75 0.54 -6.59 -7.27
C GLN A 75 -0.55 -5.61 -6.82
N PRO A 76 -0.44 -4.87 -5.69
CA PRO A 76 -1.49 -3.93 -5.30
C PRO A 76 -1.75 -2.83 -6.34
N ASN A 77 -0.70 -2.34 -7.04
CA ASN A 77 -0.88 -1.35 -8.11
C ASN A 77 -1.43 -1.96 -9.39
N VAL A 78 -1.08 -3.22 -9.70
CA VAL A 78 -1.68 -3.97 -10.83
C VAL A 78 -3.19 -4.12 -10.60
N ALA A 79 -3.60 -4.57 -9.42
CA ALA A 79 -5.00 -4.74 -9.05
C ALA A 79 -5.77 -3.41 -9.04
N LEU A 80 -5.14 -2.30 -8.59
CA LEU A 80 -5.74 -0.97 -8.63
C LEU A 80 -5.96 -0.50 -10.08
N ALA A 81 -4.97 -0.71 -10.95
CA ALA A 81 -5.07 -0.35 -12.37
C ALA A 81 -6.14 -1.17 -13.09
N ALA A 82 -6.27 -2.45 -12.77
CA ALA A 82 -7.28 -3.35 -13.32
C ALA A 82 -8.71 -3.10 -12.79
N GLY A 83 -8.87 -2.27 -11.73
CA GLY A 83 -10.16 -2.04 -11.10
C GLY A 83 -10.63 -3.19 -10.20
N GLU A 84 -9.74 -4.13 -9.87
CA GLU A 84 -10.02 -5.25 -8.97
C GLU A 84 -10.13 -4.81 -7.51
N ILE A 85 -9.48 -3.70 -7.17
CA ILE A 85 -9.61 -2.97 -5.92
C ILE A 85 -9.96 -1.52 -6.19
N ASP A 86 -10.60 -0.86 -5.22
CA ASP A 86 -10.97 0.56 -5.34
C ASP A 86 -9.82 1.50 -4.98
N ILE A 87 -8.98 1.09 -4.01
CA ILE A 87 -7.92 1.91 -3.41
C ILE A 87 -6.85 0.99 -2.81
N ASN A 88 -5.61 1.47 -2.66
CA ASN A 88 -4.60 0.72 -1.93
C ASN A 88 -3.89 1.57 -0.85
N THR A 89 -3.24 0.87 0.08
CA THR A 89 -2.50 1.50 1.17
C THR A 89 -1.29 0.64 1.56
N TYR A 90 -0.14 0.87 0.91
CA TYR A 90 1.08 0.11 1.15
C TYR A 90 2.35 0.84 0.68
N GLN A 91 2.20 1.88 -0.16
CA GLN A 91 3.28 2.55 -0.87
C GLN A 91 3.51 3.98 -0.36
N HIS A 92 4.76 4.38 -0.30
CA HIS A 92 5.17 5.74 0.00
C HIS A 92 5.33 6.58 -1.28
N LEU A 93 5.42 7.90 -1.15
CA LEU A 93 5.46 8.80 -2.30
C LEU A 93 6.58 8.50 -3.32
N PRO A 94 7.84 8.26 -2.92
CA PRO A 94 8.89 7.89 -3.88
C PRO A 94 8.53 6.64 -4.70
N PHE A 95 7.93 5.61 -4.07
CA PHE A 95 7.52 4.40 -4.78
C PHE A 95 6.37 4.68 -5.75
N LEU A 96 5.35 5.42 -5.31
CA LEU A 96 4.23 5.82 -6.16
C LEU A 96 4.72 6.56 -7.41
N GLU A 97 5.60 7.55 -7.26
CA GLU A 97 6.12 8.32 -8.40
C GLU A 97 6.97 7.45 -9.35
N ALA A 98 7.80 6.54 -8.81
CA ALA A 98 8.53 5.59 -9.64
C ALA A 98 7.59 4.66 -10.43
N GLN A 99 6.52 4.14 -9.80
CA GLN A 99 5.53 3.30 -10.47
C GLN A 99 4.73 4.06 -11.53
N LYS A 100 4.35 5.31 -11.28
CA LYS A 100 3.72 6.17 -12.28
C LYS A 100 4.63 6.37 -13.50
N GLN A 101 5.91 6.66 -13.26
CA GLN A 101 6.88 6.88 -14.33
C GLN A 101 7.16 5.60 -15.15
N GLN A 102 7.32 4.46 -14.48
CA GLN A 102 7.71 3.21 -15.14
C GLN A 102 6.55 2.48 -15.80
N ARG A 103 5.35 2.57 -15.23
CA ARG A 103 4.17 1.80 -15.63
C ARG A 103 3.06 2.64 -16.27
N GLY A 104 3.18 3.96 -16.24
CA GLY A 104 2.16 4.87 -16.79
C GLY A 104 0.89 4.93 -15.93
N TYR A 105 0.93 4.55 -14.64
CA TYR A 105 -0.23 4.62 -13.77
C TYR A 105 -0.65 6.06 -13.50
N ASP A 106 -1.94 6.34 -13.60
CA ASP A 106 -2.51 7.63 -13.21
C ASP A 106 -3.15 7.54 -11.82
N PHE A 107 -2.27 7.38 -10.82
CA PHE A 107 -2.64 7.27 -9.41
C PHE A 107 -2.28 8.53 -8.66
N VAL A 108 -3.05 8.82 -7.61
CA VAL A 108 -2.89 10.01 -6.78
C VAL A 108 -2.98 9.66 -5.28
N PRO A 109 -2.19 10.34 -4.43
CA PRO A 109 -2.30 10.19 -2.99
C PRO A 109 -3.60 10.83 -2.49
N VAL A 110 -4.25 10.18 -1.52
CA VAL A 110 -5.47 10.66 -0.84
C VAL A 110 -5.16 11.12 0.59
N GLY A 111 -4.26 10.41 1.27
CA GLY A 111 -3.87 10.70 2.64
C GLY A 111 -2.69 9.88 3.09
N LYS A 112 -2.14 10.22 4.26
CA LYS A 112 -1.05 9.50 4.91
C LYS A 112 -1.60 8.42 5.85
N THR A 113 -0.84 7.34 6.05
CA THR A 113 -1.19 6.25 6.97
C THR A 113 -0.15 6.09 8.06
N VAL A 114 0.80 5.19 7.90
CA VAL A 114 1.86 4.93 8.86
C VAL A 114 3.24 5.03 8.21
N LEU A 115 4.23 5.41 8.99
CA LEU A 115 5.64 5.24 8.67
C LEU A 115 6.14 3.95 9.33
N THR A 116 6.75 3.07 8.53
CA THR A 116 7.51 1.92 9.00
C THR A 116 8.98 2.16 8.66
N VAL A 117 9.81 2.44 9.66
CA VAL A 117 11.21 2.79 9.45
C VAL A 117 12.01 1.58 8.96
N MET A 118 12.93 1.81 8.01
CA MET A 118 13.88 0.80 7.58
C MET A 118 15.00 0.66 8.62
N GLY A 119 15.44 -0.58 8.87
CA GLY A 119 16.61 -0.88 9.68
C GLY A 119 17.57 -1.79 8.95
N VAL A 120 18.86 -1.71 9.30
CA VAL A 120 19.88 -2.70 8.93
C VAL A 120 20.06 -3.66 10.10
N PHE A 121 19.92 -4.95 9.84
CA PHE A 121 19.97 -6.00 10.85
C PHE A 121 21.06 -7.02 10.54
N SER A 122 21.52 -7.72 11.57
CA SER A 122 22.42 -8.87 11.45
C SER A 122 22.15 -9.89 12.55
N ARG A 123 22.24 -11.19 12.22
CA ARG A 123 22.28 -12.27 13.21
C ARG A 123 23.73 -12.63 13.62
N LYS A 124 24.71 -12.22 12.82
CA LYS A 124 26.12 -12.60 12.96
C LYS A 124 26.99 -11.52 13.60
N HIS A 125 26.65 -10.27 13.40
CA HIS A 125 27.47 -9.13 13.80
C HIS A 125 26.69 -8.16 14.70
N LYS A 126 27.39 -7.56 15.66
CA LYS A 126 26.79 -6.62 16.64
C LYS A 126 26.93 -5.15 16.22
N SER A 127 27.67 -4.85 15.17
CA SER A 127 27.81 -3.53 14.59
C SER A 127 28.18 -3.62 13.11
N LEU A 128 27.96 -2.57 12.35
CA LEU A 128 28.38 -2.49 10.94
C LEU A 128 29.90 -2.41 10.79
N ASP A 129 30.59 -1.88 11.81
CA ASP A 129 32.04 -1.89 11.84
C ASP A 129 32.65 -3.29 11.97
N ALA A 130 31.92 -4.21 12.58
CA ALA A 130 32.34 -5.60 12.72
C ALA A 130 32.14 -6.45 11.43
N LEU A 131 31.54 -5.89 10.39
CA LEU A 131 31.37 -6.59 9.11
C LEU A 131 32.77 -6.93 8.50
N PRO A 132 33.02 -8.18 8.11
CA PRO A 132 34.28 -8.58 7.48
C PRO A 132 34.43 -7.97 6.07
N LYS A 133 35.64 -8.00 5.54
CA LYS A 133 35.86 -7.70 4.11
C LYS A 133 35.10 -8.72 3.25
N GLY A 134 34.40 -8.21 2.23
CA GLY A 134 33.59 -9.03 1.35
C GLY A 134 32.25 -9.48 1.94
N ALA A 135 31.83 -8.92 3.10
CA ALA A 135 30.54 -9.24 3.73
C ALA A 135 29.37 -9.15 2.73
N ARG A 136 28.43 -10.08 2.86
CA ARG A 136 27.19 -10.11 2.05
C ARG A 136 26.13 -9.28 2.73
N VAL A 137 25.64 -8.23 2.05
CA VAL A 137 24.61 -7.33 2.58
C VAL A 137 23.41 -7.35 1.64
N ALA A 138 22.27 -7.82 2.13
CA ALA A 138 21.03 -7.86 1.35
C ALA A 138 20.29 -6.51 1.42
N ILE A 139 19.71 -6.09 0.29
CA ILE A 139 18.85 -4.91 0.18
C ILE A 139 17.63 -5.25 -0.68
N PRO A 140 16.52 -4.49 -0.60
CA PRO A 140 15.39 -4.64 -1.50
C PRO A 140 15.77 -4.41 -2.98
N ASN A 141 15.17 -5.19 -3.88
CA ASN A 141 15.39 -5.10 -5.32
C ASN A 141 14.41 -4.16 -6.04
N ASP A 142 13.46 -3.56 -5.31
CA ASP A 142 12.57 -2.58 -5.91
C ASP A 142 13.25 -1.21 -6.08
N PRO A 143 12.84 -0.41 -7.08
CA PRO A 143 13.59 0.77 -7.53
C PRO A 143 13.83 1.85 -6.48
N THR A 144 13.04 1.88 -5.41
CA THR A 144 13.11 2.95 -4.41
C THR A 144 13.55 2.48 -3.04
N ASN A 145 13.17 1.27 -2.60
CA ASN A 145 13.68 0.74 -1.33
C ASN A 145 15.12 0.23 -1.45
N GLY A 146 15.57 -0.19 -2.64
CA GLY A 146 16.98 -0.43 -2.92
C GLY A 146 17.82 0.82 -2.70
N GLY A 147 17.47 1.93 -3.33
CA GLY A 147 18.14 3.22 -3.15
C GLY A 147 18.04 3.75 -1.72
N ARG A 148 16.88 3.62 -1.08
CA ARG A 148 16.65 3.92 0.35
C ARG A 148 17.62 3.14 1.25
N ALA A 149 17.83 1.85 0.98
CA ALA A 149 18.78 1.02 1.70
C ALA A 149 20.24 1.46 1.47
N LEU A 150 20.59 1.83 0.24
CA LEU A 150 21.92 2.35 -0.08
C LEU A 150 22.20 3.67 0.66
N LEU A 151 21.23 4.59 0.70
CA LEU A 151 21.33 5.83 1.48
C LEU A 151 21.51 5.57 2.99
N LEU A 152 20.80 4.56 3.52
CA LEU A 152 20.96 4.16 4.93
C LEU A 152 22.34 3.57 5.20
N LEU A 153 22.88 2.75 4.30
CA LEU A 153 24.24 2.20 4.39
C LEU A 153 25.29 3.30 4.27
N GLU A 154 25.08 4.31 3.42
CA GLU A 154 25.97 5.50 3.34
C GLU A 154 25.94 6.30 4.63
N LYS A 155 24.75 6.63 5.14
CA LYS A 155 24.58 7.32 6.42
C LYS A 155 25.28 6.60 7.58
N ALA A 156 25.29 5.27 7.52
CA ALA A 156 25.96 4.41 8.51
C ALA A 156 27.48 4.25 8.25
N GLY A 157 28.05 4.91 7.23
CA GLY A 157 29.49 4.88 6.93
C GLY A 157 29.99 3.57 6.31
N VAL A 158 29.12 2.70 5.84
CA VAL A 158 29.47 1.39 5.25
C VAL A 158 29.95 1.54 3.81
N ILE A 159 29.31 2.41 3.05
CA ILE A 159 29.63 2.77 1.67
C ILE A 159 29.57 4.29 1.50
N LYS A 160 29.98 4.76 0.32
CA LYS A 160 29.73 6.13 -0.12
C LYS A 160 29.14 6.13 -1.51
N LEU A 161 28.09 6.88 -1.72
CA LEU A 161 27.42 7.04 -3.00
C LEU A 161 28.03 8.23 -3.78
N ARG A 162 27.75 8.29 -5.06
CA ARG A 162 28.09 9.47 -5.87
C ARG A 162 27.36 10.70 -5.36
N ALA A 163 27.98 11.87 -5.50
CA ALA A 163 27.35 13.11 -5.09
C ALA A 163 25.99 13.32 -5.78
N GLY A 164 24.98 13.72 -5.00
CA GLY A 164 23.63 13.93 -5.47
C GLY A 164 22.77 12.65 -5.61
N ALA A 165 23.26 11.51 -5.12
CA ALA A 165 22.46 10.29 -5.04
C ALA A 165 21.20 10.50 -4.17
N ASP A 166 20.09 9.95 -4.62
CA ASP A 166 18.81 9.99 -3.90
C ASP A 166 18.18 8.57 -3.82
N TYR A 167 16.92 8.48 -3.50
CA TYR A 167 16.19 7.20 -3.40
C TYR A 167 16.17 6.38 -4.71
N ARG A 168 16.63 6.92 -5.82
CA ARG A 168 16.76 6.22 -7.12
C ARG A 168 18.15 5.62 -7.31
N ALA A 169 19.03 5.77 -6.32
CA ALA A 169 20.37 5.21 -6.36
C ALA A 169 20.33 3.68 -6.57
N THR A 170 21.29 3.20 -7.32
CA THR A 170 21.51 1.80 -7.62
C THR A 170 22.90 1.37 -7.13
N ILE A 171 23.20 0.08 -7.16
CA ILE A 171 24.55 -0.43 -6.82
C ILE A 171 25.64 0.25 -7.70
N ALA A 172 25.31 0.65 -8.92
CA ALA A 172 26.24 1.35 -9.81
C ALA A 172 26.63 2.78 -9.32
N ASP A 173 25.85 3.33 -8.37
CA ASP A 173 26.11 4.62 -7.77
C ASP A 173 27.02 4.56 -6.54
N VAL A 174 27.48 3.38 -6.13
CA VAL A 174 28.45 3.20 -5.04
C VAL A 174 29.82 3.66 -5.51
N ALA A 175 30.28 4.79 -4.99
CA ALA A 175 31.58 5.40 -5.31
C ALA A 175 32.73 4.82 -4.48
N GLU A 176 32.47 4.55 -3.18
CA GLU A 176 33.46 3.96 -2.29
C GLU A 176 32.83 2.78 -1.51
N ASN A 177 33.59 1.68 -1.44
CA ASN A 177 33.21 0.48 -0.72
C ASN A 177 34.45 -0.08 0.00
N PRO A 178 34.85 0.54 1.13
CA PRO A 178 36.14 0.25 1.76
C PRO A 178 36.29 -1.17 2.26
N LYS A 179 35.19 -1.83 2.61
CA LYS A 179 35.18 -3.24 3.02
C LYS A 179 34.94 -4.20 1.87
N GLY A 180 34.68 -3.71 0.64
CA GLY A 180 34.34 -4.54 -0.50
C GLY A 180 33.11 -5.39 -0.26
N ILE A 181 32.08 -4.86 0.46
CA ILE A 181 30.85 -5.60 0.71
C ILE A 181 30.19 -5.99 -0.61
N ARG A 182 29.57 -7.16 -0.61
CA ARG A 182 28.77 -7.68 -1.73
C ARG A 182 27.31 -7.37 -1.48
N ILE A 183 26.77 -6.41 -2.21
CA ILE A 183 25.37 -6.03 -2.10
C ILE A 183 24.54 -7.01 -2.91
N LEU A 184 23.53 -7.61 -2.27
CA LEU A 184 22.61 -8.60 -2.85
C LEU A 184 21.22 -7.98 -2.91
N GLU A 185 20.67 -7.82 -4.12
CA GLU A 185 19.31 -7.35 -4.31
C GLU A 185 18.34 -8.52 -4.24
N LEU A 186 17.44 -8.49 -3.27
CA LEU A 186 16.44 -9.52 -3.02
C LEU A 186 15.04 -8.91 -2.96
N GLU A 187 14.03 -9.71 -3.25
CA GLU A 187 12.65 -9.30 -3.05
C GLU A 187 12.39 -8.95 -1.57
N ALA A 188 11.82 -7.77 -1.31
CA ALA A 188 11.70 -7.18 0.03
C ALA A 188 11.04 -8.12 1.06
N ALA A 189 10.00 -8.86 0.65
CA ALA A 189 9.30 -9.81 1.52
C ALA A 189 10.14 -11.04 1.92
N SER A 190 11.22 -11.35 1.19
CA SER A 190 12.07 -12.49 1.45
C SER A 190 13.29 -12.17 2.31
N ILE A 191 13.68 -10.88 2.43
CA ILE A 191 14.95 -10.48 3.06
C ILE A 191 15.01 -10.89 4.53
N ALA A 192 13.92 -10.74 5.30
CA ALA A 192 13.92 -11.09 6.71
C ALA A 192 14.25 -12.59 6.93
N ARG A 193 13.80 -13.46 6.02
CA ARG A 193 14.09 -14.91 6.06
C ARG A 193 15.53 -15.23 5.65
N SER A 194 16.12 -14.42 4.77
CA SER A 194 17.50 -14.63 4.32
C SER A 194 18.56 -14.11 5.30
N LEU A 195 18.14 -13.51 6.44
CA LEU A 195 19.05 -12.86 7.39
C LEU A 195 20.09 -13.83 7.99
N GLU A 196 19.76 -15.11 8.12
CA GLU A 196 20.72 -16.14 8.56
C GLU A 196 21.81 -16.42 7.52
N ASP A 197 21.51 -16.24 6.23
CA ASP A 197 22.41 -16.57 5.12
C ASP A 197 23.36 -15.43 4.74
N VAL A 198 23.08 -14.19 5.16
CA VAL A 198 23.87 -13.00 4.85
C VAL A 198 24.58 -12.46 6.11
N ASP A 199 25.46 -11.49 5.94
CA ASP A 199 26.15 -10.85 7.06
C ASP A 199 25.34 -9.69 7.65
N ALA A 200 24.59 -8.98 6.81
CA ALA A 200 23.61 -7.98 7.24
C ALA A 200 22.51 -7.81 6.16
N ALA A 201 21.40 -7.19 6.54
CA ALA A 201 20.34 -6.89 5.59
C ALA A 201 19.62 -5.60 5.96
N ALA A 202 19.33 -4.76 4.96
CA ALA A 202 18.40 -3.64 5.10
C ALA A 202 16.98 -4.13 4.85
N ILE A 203 16.11 -4.01 5.86
CA ILE A 203 14.75 -4.56 5.84
C ILE A 203 13.77 -3.44 6.11
N THR A 204 12.76 -3.28 5.24
CA THR A 204 11.65 -2.35 5.48
C THR A 204 10.87 -2.75 6.72
N GLY A 205 10.47 -1.78 7.55
CA GLY A 205 9.80 -2.05 8.83
C GLY A 205 8.52 -2.88 8.70
N ASN A 206 7.82 -2.81 7.56
CA ASN A 206 6.66 -3.64 7.29
C ASN A 206 6.95 -5.14 7.35
N TYR A 207 8.13 -5.57 6.91
CA TYR A 207 8.56 -6.96 6.95
C TYR A 207 9.47 -7.30 8.12
N ALA A 208 10.20 -6.31 8.67
CA ALA A 208 11.06 -6.51 9.82
C ALA A 208 10.24 -6.80 11.10
N VAL A 209 9.23 -5.98 11.38
CA VAL A 209 8.45 -6.07 12.64
C VAL A 209 7.72 -7.39 12.79
N PRO A 210 6.98 -7.91 11.78
CA PRO A 210 6.35 -9.23 11.89
C PRO A 210 7.36 -10.39 12.00
N ALA A 211 8.60 -10.20 11.51
CA ALA A 211 9.68 -11.17 11.67
C ALA A 211 10.37 -11.11 13.06
N GLY A 212 9.83 -10.30 13.99
CA GLY A 212 10.36 -10.12 15.34
C GLY A 212 11.57 -9.20 15.42
N LEU A 213 11.88 -8.46 14.34
CA LEU A 213 13.00 -7.52 14.27
C LEU A 213 12.50 -6.10 14.57
N ASN A 214 12.84 -5.57 15.75
CA ASN A 214 12.51 -4.20 16.09
C ASN A 214 13.65 -3.25 15.67
N PRO A 215 13.43 -2.36 14.66
CA PRO A 215 14.50 -1.48 14.17
C PRO A 215 15.11 -0.60 15.27
N LEU A 216 14.30 -0.13 16.22
CA LEU A 216 14.75 0.76 17.30
C LEU A 216 15.56 0.04 18.40
N LYS A 217 15.49 -1.31 18.48
CA LYS A 217 16.18 -2.10 19.50
C LYS A 217 17.35 -2.90 18.95
N GLU A 218 17.18 -3.45 17.75
CA GLU A 218 18.08 -4.44 17.16
C GLU A 218 18.73 -3.93 15.87
N GLY A 219 18.27 -2.80 15.33
CA GLY A 219 18.86 -2.21 14.12
C GLY A 219 20.29 -1.73 14.35
N LEU A 220 21.23 -2.23 13.55
CA LEU A 220 22.61 -1.74 13.53
C LEU A 220 22.72 -0.35 12.92
N ALA A 221 21.80 0.00 12.04
CA ALA A 221 21.49 1.35 11.58
C ALA A 221 19.98 1.45 11.39
N VAL A 222 19.44 2.64 11.61
CA VAL A 222 18.00 2.91 11.54
C VAL A 222 17.76 4.23 10.82
N GLU A 223 16.76 4.26 9.99
CA GLU A 223 16.28 5.44 9.29
C GLU A 223 15.70 6.48 10.25
N ASP A 224 15.75 7.75 9.86
CA ASP A 224 15.13 8.83 10.62
C ASP A 224 13.59 8.74 10.60
N LYS A 225 12.99 9.20 11.68
CA LYS A 225 11.52 9.22 11.83
C LYS A 225 10.83 10.29 10.97
N ASP A 226 11.55 11.30 10.53
CA ASP A 226 11.08 12.36 9.63
C ASP A 226 11.30 11.99 8.16
N SER A 227 11.01 10.76 7.80
CA SER A 227 11.33 10.21 6.50
C SER A 227 10.21 10.48 5.47
N ALA A 228 10.60 10.67 4.21
CA ALA A 228 9.68 10.81 3.07
C ALA A 228 8.92 9.50 2.73
N TYR A 229 9.13 8.45 3.53
CA TYR A 229 8.61 7.11 3.27
C TYR A 229 7.35 6.76 4.07
N THR A 230 6.62 7.78 4.57
CA THR A 230 5.27 7.58 5.11
C THR A 230 4.38 6.96 4.01
N VAL A 231 3.72 5.87 4.36
CA VAL A 231 2.81 5.17 3.46
C VAL A 231 1.54 5.98 3.22
N LEU A 232 1.00 5.87 2.03
CA LEU A 232 -0.12 6.64 1.53
C LEU A 232 -1.34 5.74 1.30
N VAL A 233 -2.51 6.32 1.45
CA VAL A 233 -3.73 5.86 0.79
C VAL A 233 -3.67 6.39 -0.64
N VAL A 234 -3.79 5.50 -1.63
CA VAL A 234 -3.63 5.83 -3.06
C VAL A 234 -4.82 5.36 -3.86
N ALA A 235 -5.38 6.26 -4.66
CA ALA A 235 -6.52 6.00 -5.53
C ALA A 235 -6.17 6.24 -7.01
N ARG A 236 -7.04 5.80 -7.93
CA ARG A 236 -7.01 6.25 -9.32
C ARG A 236 -7.37 7.72 -9.38
N ARG A 237 -6.81 8.47 -10.35
CA ARG A 237 -7.18 9.87 -10.58
C ARG A 237 -8.69 9.99 -10.83
N GLY A 238 -9.30 11.00 -10.17
CA GLY A 238 -10.73 11.24 -10.17
C GLY A 238 -11.50 10.56 -9.04
N ASP A 239 -10.86 9.65 -8.32
CA ASP A 239 -11.43 9.01 -7.12
C ASP A 239 -10.92 9.65 -5.81
N GLU A 240 -9.87 10.46 -5.85
CA GLU A 240 -9.23 11.04 -4.66
C GLU A 240 -10.15 11.88 -3.79
N ASN A 241 -11.11 12.58 -4.41
CA ASN A 241 -12.07 13.43 -3.70
C ASN A 241 -13.41 12.71 -3.41
N LYS A 242 -13.53 11.44 -3.73
CA LYS A 242 -14.75 10.67 -3.44
C LYS A 242 -14.91 10.51 -1.92
N PRO A 243 -16.16 10.61 -1.40
CA PRO A 243 -16.42 10.49 0.04
C PRO A 243 -15.84 9.23 0.67
N TRP A 244 -15.87 8.09 -0.05
CA TRP A 244 -15.34 6.83 0.44
C TRP A 244 -13.81 6.81 0.54
N ALA A 245 -13.09 7.49 -0.39
CA ALA A 245 -11.64 7.58 -0.36
C ALA A 245 -11.16 8.48 0.79
N GLN A 246 -11.78 9.64 0.95
CA GLN A 246 -11.51 10.56 2.04
C GLN A 246 -11.85 9.95 3.41
N LYS A 247 -12.95 9.20 3.51
CA LYS A 247 -13.35 8.54 4.75
C LYS A 247 -12.32 7.50 5.19
N LEU A 248 -11.79 6.68 4.25
CA LEU A 248 -10.71 5.75 4.55
C LEU A 248 -9.45 6.48 5.04
N ALA A 249 -9.02 7.54 4.32
CA ALA A 249 -7.82 8.29 4.69
C ALA A 249 -7.93 8.93 6.08
N HIS A 250 -9.08 9.55 6.40
CA HIS A 250 -9.32 10.14 7.71
C HIS A 250 -9.36 9.11 8.84
N ALA A 251 -9.82 7.88 8.58
CA ALA A 251 -9.91 6.84 9.60
C ALA A 251 -8.54 6.41 10.15
N TYR A 252 -7.45 6.60 9.42
CA TYR A 252 -6.10 6.37 9.94
C TYR A 252 -5.70 7.33 11.07
N ALA A 253 -6.33 8.50 11.16
CA ALA A 253 -6.09 9.46 12.25
C ALA A 253 -6.93 9.21 13.50
N ASP A 254 -7.80 8.19 13.49
CA ASP A 254 -8.66 7.83 14.64
C ASP A 254 -7.82 7.50 15.88
N PRO A 255 -8.24 7.93 17.08
CA PRO A 255 -7.55 7.60 18.33
C PRO A 255 -7.30 6.10 18.51
N ALA A 256 -8.27 5.23 18.18
CA ALA A 256 -8.12 3.79 18.34
C ALA A 256 -6.98 3.21 17.46
N VAL A 257 -6.76 3.78 16.28
CA VAL A 257 -5.63 3.40 15.40
C VAL A 257 -4.30 3.87 16.01
N LYS A 258 -4.25 5.10 16.53
CA LYS A 258 -3.06 5.66 17.19
C LYS A 258 -2.68 4.85 18.43
N ASP A 259 -3.66 4.53 19.27
CA ASP A 259 -3.46 3.74 20.49
C ASP A 259 -2.96 2.33 20.15
N PHE A 260 -3.58 1.64 19.19
CA PHE A 260 -3.12 0.35 18.72
C PHE A 260 -1.67 0.39 18.22
N VAL A 261 -1.33 1.37 17.38
CA VAL A 261 0.03 1.50 16.83
C VAL A 261 1.04 1.78 17.94
N ALA A 262 0.72 2.67 18.89
CA ALA A 262 1.60 3.01 19.98
C ALA A 262 1.84 1.82 20.92
N GLU A 263 0.79 1.09 21.28
CA GLU A 263 0.85 -0.06 22.18
C GLU A 263 1.59 -1.25 21.54
N LYS A 264 1.22 -1.59 20.31
CA LYS A 264 1.75 -2.80 19.66
C LYS A 264 3.20 -2.61 19.18
N TYR A 265 3.50 -1.50 18.53
CA TYR A 265 4.79 -1.31 17.84
C TYR A 265 5.79 -0.48 18.64
N LYS A 266 5.40 0.17 19.73
CA LYS A 266 6.29 0.87 20.69
C LYS A 266 7.28 1.81 19.99
N GLY A 267 6.81 2.56 18.99
CA GLY A 267 7.57 3.55 18.22
C GLY A 267 8.31 3.02 16.98
N ALA A 268 8.29 1.71 16.72
CA ALA A 268 8.82 1.16 15.46
C ALA A 268 7.91 1.46 14.26
N VAL A 269 6.65 1.80 14.52
CA VAL A 269 5.65 2.27 13.56
C VAL A 269 5.06 3.57 14.09
N ILE A 270 4.85 4.54 13.21
CA ILE A 270 4.36 5.88 13.56
C ILE A 270 3.15 6.20 12.69
N VAL A 271 2.03 6.60 13.30
CA VAL A 271 0.84 7.06 12.55
C VAL A 271 1.16 8.39 11.89
N GLY A 272 0.78 8.51 10.65
CA GLY A 272 1.03 9.56 9.67
C GLY A 272 1.47 10.91 10.23
N ALA A 273 2.75 11.18 10.06
CA ALA A 273 3.31 12.49 10.24
C ALA A 273 3.21 13.30 8.93
#